data_6a086311959aa9b5376df8a70e2bc5c9
#
_entry.id   6a086311959aa9b5376df8a70e2bc5c9
#
_cell.length_a   1.000
_cell.length_b   1.000
_cell.length_c   1.000
_cell.angle_alpha   90.00
_cell.angle_beta   90.00
_cell.angle_gamma   90.00
#
_symmetry.space_group_name_H-M   'P 1'
#
loop_
_entity.id
_entity.type
_entity.pdbx_description
1 polymer ?
#
loop_
_entity_poly.entity_id
_entity_poly.type
_entity_poly.pdbx_seq_one_letter_code
_entity_poly.pdbx_strand_id
1 'polypeptide(L)'
;MTTLARTEGAVSIRAGAPAFVSTFARRIETGLLSGAAQRRNRYVVTRRGSDGVSFRATDWLTAFNVGLNDVEITTASDGKVRYTIQYRRWAAYVLLFGVAFALVLGAFPVFFDLRGYIERNAASRVPGLSIDQNVTIFWVMVLFWGFAWPWILIGLHKKPLRRLMESIIAEVDAGSMTSR
;
A
#
# COMPACT_ATOMS: atom_id res chain seq x y z
N MET A 1 16.59 2.54 -1.03
CA MET A 1 15.20 2.31 -0.59
C MET A 1 14.15 3.19 -1.30
N THR A 2 14.56 4.24 -2.00
CA THR A 2 13.64 5.24 -2.60
C THR A 2 12.76 4.71 -3.74
N THR A 3 13.21 3.74 -4.50
CA THR A 3 12.52 3.21 -5.70
C THR A 3 11.53 2.07 -5.42
N LEU A 4 11.68 1.34 -4.32
CA LEU A 4 10.84 0.18 -4.01
C LEU A 4 9.42 0.57 -3.60
N ALA A 5 9.25 1.64 -2.81
CA ALA A 5 7.96 2.13 -2.34
C ALA A 5 7.43 3.32 -3.17
N ARG A 6 7.64 3.26 -4.47
CA ARG A 6 7.18 4.24 -5.47
C ARG A 6 6.58 3.52 -6.66
N THR A 7 5.51 4.08 -7.20
CA THR A 7 4.94 3.68 -8.48
C THR A 7 4.50 4.91 -9.27
N GLU A 8 4.56 4.81 -10.58
CA GLU A 8 4.23 5.89 -11.51
C GLU A 8 3.33 5.36 -12.61
N GLY A 9 2.60 6.26 -13.23
CA GLY A 9 1.78 5.95 -14.39
C GLY A 9 1.38 7.20 -15.14
N ALA A 10 0.74 6.99 -16.27
CA ALA A 10 0.16 8.05 -17.08
C ALA A 10 -1.18 7.58 -17.67
N VAL A 11 -2.16 8.49 -17.70
CA VAL A 11 -3.52 8.25 -18.20
C VAL A 11 -3.89 9.40 -19.12
N SER A 12 -4.46 9.11 -20.28
CA SER A 12 -5.01 10.14 -21.15
C SER A 12 -6.31 10.67 -20.58
N ILE A 13 -6.50 11.99 -20.60
CA ILE A 13 -7.72 12.68 -20.17
C ILE A 13 -8.33 13.45 -21.35
N ARG A 14 -9.64 13.68 -21.28
CA ARG A 14 -10.40 14.45 -22.27
C ARG A 14 -10.66 15.86 -21.79
N ALA A 15 -10.70 16.07 -20.47
CA ALA A 15 -10.88 17.38 -19.87
C ALA A 15 -9.65 18.26 -20.09
N GLY A 16 -9.84 19.56 -20.18
CA GLY A 16 -8.73 20.52 -20.15
C GLY A 16 -8.01 20.50 -18.80
N ALA A 17 -6.67 20.68 -18.81
CA ALA A 17 -5.84 20.60 -17.64
C ALA A 17 -6.33 21.40 -16.42
N PRO A 18 -6.70 22.71 -16.54
CA PRO A 18 -7.18 23.48 -15.39
C PRO A 18 -8.50 22.95 -14.80
N ALA A 19 -9.44 22.50 -15.66
CA ALA A 19 -10.70 21.93 -15.22
C ALA A 19 -10.48 20.61 -14.49
N PHE A 20 -9.62 19.74 -15.01
CA PHE A 20 -9.23 18.48 -14.38
C PHE A 20 -8.61 18.73 -13.00
N VAL A 21 -7.58 19.59 -12.90
CA VAL A 21 -6.87 19.88 -11.65
C VAL A 21 -7.80 20.43 -10.59
N SER A 22 -8.72 21.37 -10.98
CA SER A 22 -9.68 21.95 -10.04
C SER A 22 -10.69 20.93 -9.53
N THR A 23 -11.20 20.05 -10.40
CA THR A 23 -12.15 18.99 -10.04
C THR A 23 -11.46 17.92 -9.19
N PHE A 24 -10.21 17.58 -9.51
CA PHE A 24 -9.44 16.63 -8.73
C PHE A 24 -9.14 17.14 -7.31
N ALA A 25 -8.72 18.42 -7.17
CA ALA A 25 -8.52 19.05 -5.87
C ALA A 25 -9.78 19.02 -5.02
N ARG A 26 -10.92 19.41 -5.58
CA ARG A 26 -12.24 19.32 -4.91
C ARG A 26 -12.58 17.90 -4.51
N ARG A 27 -12.28 16.90 -5.34
CA ARG A 27 -12.49 15.48 -5.03
C ARG A 27 -11.65 15.04 -3.82
N ILE A 28 -10.41 15.52 -3.67
CA ILE A 28 -9.59 15.24 -2.49
C ILE A 28 -10.23 15.81 -1.23
N GLU A 29 -10.70 17.06 -1.29
CA GLU A 29 -11.30 17.79 -0.16
C GLU A 29 -12.64 17.20 0.28
N THR A 30 -13.46 16.73 -0.67
CA THR A 30 -14.77 16.12 -0.38
C THR A 30 -14.71 14.63 -0.07
N GLY A 31 -13.60 13.98 -0.37
CA GLY A 31 -13.36 12.54 -0.16
C GLY A 31 -12.86 11.86 -1.43
N LEU A 32 -11.61 11.48 -1.44
CA LEU A 32 -10.93 10.90 -2.60
C LEU A 32 -11.55 9.56 -3.04
N LEU A 33 -11.95 8.73 -2.07
CA LEU A 33 -12.48 7.39 -2.29
C LEU A 33 -14.01 7.40 -2.24
N SER A 34 -14.63 6.47 -2.97
CA SER A 34 -16.08 6.30 -2.99
C SER A 34 -16.57 5.33 -1.91
N GLY A 35 -17.84 5.45 -1.50
CA GLY A 35 -18.50 4.51 -0.59
C GLY A 35 -18.05 4.59 0.87
N ALA A 36 -18.07 3.46 1.57
CA ALA A 36 -17.74 3.38 3.00
C ALA A 36 -16.30 3.81 3.34
N ALA A 37 -15.38 3.67 2.38
CA ALA A 37 -14.00 4.11 2.53
C ALA A 37 -13.87 5.64 2.60
N GLN A 38 -14.79 6.39 2.01
CA GLN A 38 -14.80 7.86 1.99
C GLN A 38 -14.83 8.46 3.40
N ARG A 39 -15.57 7.87 4.32
CA ARG A 39 -15.76 8.39 5.69
C ARG A 39 -14.55 8.18 6.60
N ARG A 40 -13.66 7.25 6.26
CA ARG A 40 -12.54 6.84 7.12
C ARG A 40 -11.19 7.34 6.66
N ASN A 41 -11.07 7.73 5.38
CA ASN A 41 -9.78 8.10 4.80
C ASN A 41 -9.70 9.61 4.60
N ARG A 42 -8.68 10.22 5.20
CA ARG A 42 -8.47 11.66 5.21
C ARG A 42 -7.23 12.02 4.39
N TYR A 43 -7.45 12.84 3.39
CA TYR A 43 -6.39 13.39 2.55
C TYR A 43 -6.41 14.91 2.62
N VAL A 44 -5.25 15.52 2.45
CA VAL A 44 -5.10 16.98 2.36
C VAL A 44 -4.33 17.32 1.10
N VAL A 45 -4.78 18.36 0.41
CA VAL A 45 -4.03 18.95 -0.71
C VAL A 45 -2.81 19.66 -0.14
N THR A 46 -1.61 19.26 -0.57
CA THR A 46 -0.34 19.86 -0.12
C THR A 46 0.20 20.89 -1.10
N ARG A 47 -0.14 20.74 -2.38
CA ARG A 47 0.21 21.68 -3.45
C ARG A 47 -0.89 21.71 -4.48
N ARG A 48 -1.23 22.91 -4.93
CA ARG A 48 -2.16 23.14 -6.04
C ARG A 48 -1.53 24.13 -7.01
N GLY A 49 -1.35 23.72 -8.25
CA GLY A 49 -0.85 24.54 -9.35
C GLY A 49 -1.84 24.58 -10.51
N SER A 50 -1.50 25.29 -11.57
CA SER A 50 -2.29 25.34 -12.82
C SER A 50 -2.23 24.02 -13.58
N ASP A 51 -1.16 23.28 -13.42
CA ASP A 51 -0.77 22.07 -14.15
C ASP A 51 -0.72 20.81 -13.29
N GLY A 52 -1.02 20.91 -11.96
CA GLY A 52 -0.95 19.74 -11.11
C GLY A 52 -1.44 19.95 -9.69
N VAL A 53 -1.63 18.85 -9.00
CA VAL A 53 -2.03 18.78 -7.59
C VAL A 53 -1.25 17.70 -6.88
N SER A 54 -0.82 18.01 -5.66
CA SER A 54 -0.22 17.01 -4.77
C SER A 54 -1.06 16.88 -3.52
N PHE A 55 -1.15 15.67 -2.98
CA PHE A 55 -1.91 15.41 -1.77
C PHE A 55 -1.25 14.33 -0.91
N ARG A 56 -1.64 14.32 0.36
CA ARG A 56 -1.08 13.41 1.36
C ARG A 56 -2.15 12.86 2.27
N ALA A 57 -1.96 11.59 2.70
CA ALA A 57 -2.73 11.03 3.80
C ALA A 57 -2.40 11.73 5.13
N THR A 58 -3.42 12.20 5.87
CA THR A 58 -3.23 12.99 7.10
C THR A 58 -2.93 12.14 8.31
N ASP A 59 -3.45 10.91 8.35
CA ASP A 59 -3.32 10.02 9.50
C ASP A 59 -2.74 8.66 9.09
N TRP A 60 -2.32 7.91 10.10
CA TRP A 60 -1.67 6.61 9.91
C TRP A 60 -2.64 5.54 9.39
N LEU A 61 -3.92 5.59 9.80
CA LEU A 61 -4.92 4.62 9.33
C LEU A 61 -5.18 4.77 7.83
N THR A 62 -5.32 6.01 7.34
CA THR A 62 -5.44 6.30 5.91
C THR A 62 -4.19 5.84 5.16
N ALA A 63 -3.01 6.15 5.70
CA ALA A 63 -1.74 5.74 5.10
C ALA A 63 -1.60 4.22 5.01
N PHE A 64 -2.08 3.49 6.02
CA PHE A 64 -2.01 2.03 6.08
C PHE A 64 -3.09 1.36 5.22
N ASN A 65 -4.36 1.78 5.34
CA ASN A 65 -5.49 1.08 4.70
C ASN A 65 -5.45 1.16 3.17
N VAL A 66 -4.99 2.29 2.62
CA VAL A 66 -5.05 2.54 1.17
C VAL A 66 -3.67 2.52 0.53
N GLY A 67 -2.65 2.98 1.26
CA GLY A 67 -1.28 3.07 0.75
C GLY A 67 -0.99 4.31 -0.12
N LEU A 68 -1.98 5.15 -0.41
CA LEU A 68 -1.79 6.44 -1.08
C LEU A 68 -1.22 7.47 -0.09
N ASN A 69 0.06 7.35 0.26
CA ASN A 69 0.65 8.19 1.31
C ASN A 69 0.94 9.60 0.85
N ASP A 70 1.73 9.74 -0.20
CA ASP A 70 2.04 11.01 -0.85
C ASP A 70 1.86 10.81 -2.36
N VAL A 71 1.05 11.64 -2.98
CA VAL A 71 0.74 11.53 -4.41
C VAL A 71 0.94 12.87 -5.08
N GLU A 72 1.60 12.84 -6.21
CA GLU A 72 1.78 13.97 -7.09
C GLU A 72 1.15 13.65 -8.45
N ILE A 73 0.34 14.58 -8.95
CA ILE A 73 -0.34 14.50 -10.23
C ILE A 73 0.02 15.73 -11.03
N THR A 74 0.45 15.54 -12.27
CA THR A 74 0.77 16.61 -13.21
C THR A 74 0.09 16.36 -14.54
N THR A 75 -0.45 17.42 -15.13
CA THR A 75 -1.00 17.40 -16.50
C THR A 75 0.10 17.77 -17.47
N ALA A 76 0.28 16.97 -18.50
CA ALA A 76 1.21 17.25 -19.57
C ALA A 76 0.49 17.88 -20.77
N SER A 77 1.23 18.61 -21.59
CA SER A 77 0.70 19.27 -22.80
C SER A 77 0.17 18.30 -23.86
N ASP A 78 0.50 17.01 -23.75
CA ASP A 78 0.05 15.93 -24.65
C ASP A 78 -1.34 15.37 -24.28
N GLY A 79 -2.08 16.02 -23.36
CA GLY A 79 -3.39 15.57 -22.90
C GLY A 79 -3.32 14.37 -21.98
N LYS A 80 -2.17 14.12 -21.37
CA LYS A 80 -1.96 13.06 -20.38
C LYS A 80 -1.79 13.61 -18.98
N VAL A 81 -2.32 12.87 -18.03
CA VAL A 81 -2.05 13.05 -16.61
C VAL A 81 -0.99 12.04 -16.21
N ARG A 82 0.13 12.53 -15.70
CA ARG A 82 1.16 11.71 -15.07
C ARG A 82 0.96 11.74 -13.57
N TYR A 83 1.17 10.60 -12.92
CA TYR A 83 1.09 10.52 -11.49
C TYR A 83 2.25 9.73 -10.89
N THR A 84 2.65 10.17 -9.71
CA THR A 84 3.64 9.47 -8.88
C THR A 84 3.02 9.20 -7.52
N ILE A 85 3.04 7.95 -7.09
CA ILE A 85 2.56 7.53 -5.77
C ILE A 85 3.75 7.08 -4.95
N GLN A 86 3.98 7.71 -3.81
CA GLN A 86 4.95 7.27 -2.81
C GLN A 86 4.18 6.66 -1.64
N TYR A 87 4.44 5.38 -1.34
CA TYR A 87 3.79 4.63 -0.25
C TYR A 87 4.80 4.17 0.81
N ARG A 88 5.78 5.05 1.11
CA ARG A 88 6.87 4.75 2.06
C ARG A 88 6.37 4.46 3.48
N ARG A 89 5.36 5.21 3.95
CA ARG A 89 4.77 4.98 5.28
C ARG A 89 4.11 3.61 5.35
N TRP A 90 3.35 3.24 4.33
CA TRP A 90 2.76 1.90 4.23
C TRP A 90 3.82 0.81 4.23
N ALA A 91 4.88 0.97 3.43
CA ALA A 91 5.99 0.02 3.38
C ALA A 91 6.72 -0.10 4.73
N ALA A 92 6.93 1.03 5.42
CA ALA A 92 7.53 1.03 6.76
C ALA A 92 6.66 0.27 7.77
N TYR A 93 5.33 0.43 7.73
CA TYR A 93 4.42 -0.31 8.60
C TYR A 93 4.45 -1.82 8.32
N VAL A 94 4.46 -2.21 7.05
CA VAL A 94 4.54 -3.64 6.67
C VAL A 94 5.85 -4.25 7.15
N LEU A 95 6.98 -3.54 6.99
CA LEU A 95 8.28 -4.00 7.48
C LEU A 95 8.32 -4.08 9.00
N LEU A 96 7.84 -3.05 9.70
CA LEU A 96 7.79 -3.03 11.16
C LEU A 96 6.92 -4.18 11.70
N PHE A 97 5.76 -4.39 11.07
CA PHE A 97 4.87 -5.50 11.44
C PHE A 97 5.52 -6.85 11.20
N GLY A 98 6.23 -7.04 10.08
CA GLY A 98 6.98 -8.27 9.80
C GLY A 98 8.05 -8.54 10.85
N VAL A 99 8.85 -7.52 11.21
CA VAL A 99 9.87 -7.65 12.26
C VAL A 99 9.24 -7.95 13.62
N ALA A 100 8.16 -7.25 14.00
CA ALA A 100 7.45 -7.51 15.25
C ALA A 100 6.92 -8.95 15.30
N PHE A 101 6.34 -9.42 14.20
CA PHE A 101 5.84 -10.79 14.06
C PHE A 101 6.99 -11.83 14.21
N ALA A 102 8.14 -11.59 13.54
CA ALA A 102 9.32 -12.45 13.68
C ALA A 102 9.86 -12.49 15.11
N LEU A 103 9.89 -11.35 15.80
CA LEU A 103 10.32 -11.27 17.19
C LEU A 103 9.37 -12.05 18.12
N VAL A 104 8.06 -11.89 17.96
CA VAL A 104 7.07 -12.63 18.77
C VAL A 104 7.18 -14.13 18.53
N LEU A 105 7.20 -14.57 17.28
CA LEU A 105 7.33 -15.99 16.95
C LEU A 105 8.72 -16.53 17.30
N GLY A 106 9.77 -15.75 17.11
CA GLY A 106 11.14 -16.14 17.44
C GLY A 106 11.39 -16.23 18.95
N ALA A 107 10.67 -15.44 19.75
CA ALA A 107 10.70 -15.53 21.20
C ALA A 107 9.94 -16.78 21.73
N PHE A 108 8.97 -17.26 20.97
CA PHE A 108 8.15 -18.41 21.39
C PHE A 108 8.96 -19.62 21.86
N PRO A 109 10.00 -20.11 21.10
CA PRO A 109 10.81 -21.25 21.54
C PRO A 109 11.67 -20.97 22.79
N VAL A 110 11.89 -19.70 23.15
CA VAL A 110 12.64 -19.35 24.37
C VAL A 110 11.80 -19.58 25.62
N PHE A 111 10.48 -19.32 25.51
CA PHE A 111 9.54 -19.47 26.62
C PHE A 111 8.83 -20.83 26.63
N PHE A 112 8.77 -21.47 25.47
CA PHE A 112 8.08 -22.76 25.29
C PHE A 112 9.03 -23.77 24.65
N ASP A 113 9.12 -24.94 25.22
CA ASP A 113 9.86 -26.07 24.66
C ASP A 113 9.22 -26.50 23.31
N LEU A 114 9.60 -25.78 22.23
CA LEU A 114 9.10 -26.06 20.89
C LEU A 114 9.39 -27.51 20.46
N ARG A 115 10.60 -28.02 20.76
CA ARG A 115 10.98 -29.36 20.40
C ARG A 115 10.09 -30.39 21.11
N GLY A 116 9.97 -30.27 22.41
CA GLY A 116 9.12 -31.16 23.20
C GLY A 116 7.63 -31.00 22.85
N TYR A 117 7.20 -29.80 22.46
CA TYR A 117 5.83 -29.59 21.92
C TYR A 117 5.62 -30.43 20.65
N ILE A 118 6.53 -30.33 19.68
CA ILE A 118 6.47 -31.10 18.42
C ILE A 118 6.58 -32.62 18.73
N GLU A 119 7.41 -33.03 19.68
CA GLU A 119 7.53 -34.41 20.07
C GLU A 119 6.26 -35.00 20.70
N ARG A 120 5.54 -34.21 21.50
CA ARG A 120 4.28 -34.62 22.15
C ARG A 120 3.03 -34.53 21.26
N ASN A 121 3.07 -33.69 20.19
CA ASN A 121 1.91 -33.43 19.36
C ASN A 121 2.15 -33.90 17.92
N ALA A 122 1.73 -35.12 17.61
CA ALA A 122 1.86 -35.68 16.26
C ALA A 122 1.15 -34.82 15.18
N ALA A 123 0.03 -34.17 15.53
CA ALA A 123 -0.71 -33.30 14.63
C ALA A 123 0.05 -32.02 14.22
N SER A 124 1.08 -31.59 14.97
CA SER A 124 1.93 -30.44 14.64
C SER A 124 3.15 -30.81 13.79
N ARG A 125 3.29 -32.08 13.41
CA ARG A 125 4.41 -32.56 12.58
C ARG A 125 4.03 -32.61 11.13
N VAL A 126 4.96 -32.21 10.27
CA VAL A 126 4.86 -32.54 8.84
C VAL A 126 5.16 -34.02 8.68
N PRO A 127 4.26 -34.82 8.09
CA PRO A 127 4.47 -36.26 7.91
C PRO A 127 5.75 -36.57 7.13
N GLY A 128 6.50 -37.57 7.57
CA GLY A 128 7.74 -37.98 6.91
C GLY A 128 8.97 -37.17 7.28
N LEU A 129 8.86 -36.12 8.11
CA LEU A 129 10.01 -35.34 8.57
C LEU A 129 10.42 -35.70 10.01
N SER A 130 11.72 -35.61 10.29
CA SER A 130 12.26 -35.74 11.64
C SER A 130 11.87 -34.55 12.53
N ILE A 131 12.00 -34.68 13.85
CA ILE A 131 11.74 -33.57 14.78
C ILE A 131 12.62 -32.35 14.46
N ASP A 132 13.91 -32.57 14.19
CA ASP A 132 14.85 -31.49 13.85
C ASP A 132 14.49 -30.77 12.56
N GLN A 133 13.99 -31.51 11.57
CA GLN A 133 13.49 -30.93 10.34
C GLN A 133 12.22 -30.07 10.58
N ASN A 134 11.31 -30.51 11.44
CA ASN A 134 10.12 -29.74 11.81
C ASN A 134 10.51 -28.45 12.56
N VAL A 135 11.48 -28.50 13.49
CA VAL A 135 12.01 -27.30 14.15
C VAL A 135 12.67 -26.36 13.13
N THR A 136 13.42 -26.91 12.17
CA THR A 136 14.04 -26.11 11.10
C THR A 136 12.97 -25.41 10.25
N ILE A 137 11.89 -26.11 9.88
CA ILE A 137 10.78 -25.51 9.12
C ILE A 137 10.15 -24.36 9.91
N PHE A 138 9.95 -24.51 11.21
CA PHE A 138 9.43 -23.40 12.03
C PHE A 138 10.31 -22.16 11.89
N TRP A 139 11.63 -22.28 12.02
CA TRP A 139 12.54 -21.14 11.87
C TRP A 139 12.55 -20.56 10.46
N VAL A 140 12.51 -21.41 9.44
CA VAL A 140 12.38 -20.96 8.03
C VAL A 140 11.10 -20.15 7.85
N MET A 141 9.98 -20.58 8.44
CA MET A 141 8.71 -19.86 8.37
C MET A 141 8.75 -18.53 9.12
N VAL A 142 9.40 -18.49 10.30
CA VAL A 142 9.61 -17.23 11.05
C VAL A 142 10.40 -16.23 10.20
N LEU A 143 11.49 -16.67 9.59
CA LEU A 143 12.32 -15.82 8.73
C LEU A 143 11.58 -15.39 7.46
N PHE A 144 10.84 -16.30 6.83
CA PHE A 144 10.07 -15.99 5.64
C PHE A 144 8.99 -14.93 5.93
N TRP A 145 8.14 -15.17 6.93
CA TRP A 145 7.03 -14.24 7.25
C TRP A 145 7.52 -12.93 7.85
N GLY A 146 8.62 -12.96 8.62
CA GLY A 146 9.18 -11.76 9.24
C GLY A 146 9.96 -10.87 8.27
N PHE A 147 10.67 -11.47 7.33
CA PHE A 147 11.59 -10.71 6.49
C PHE A 147 11.29 -10.82 5.00
N ALA A 148 11.10 -12.00 4.42
CA ALA A 148 10.91 -12.14 2.98
C ALA A 148 9.51 -11.65 2.55
N TRP A 149 8.46 -12.05 3.24
CA TRP A 149 7.08 -11.74 2.91
C TRP A 149 6.76 -10.24 2.87
N PRO A 150 7.22 -9.39 3.83
CA PRO A 150 7.02 -7.95 3.74
C PRO A 150 7.53 -7.33 2.44
N TRP A 151 8.68 -7.76 1.95
CA TRP A 151 9.22 -7.28 0.67
C TRP A 151 8.40 -7.71 -0.53
N ILE A 152 7.89 -8.95 -0.52
CA ILE A 152 6.97 -9.46 -1.54
C ILE A 152 5.69 -8.61 -1.54
N LEU A 153 5.10 -8.32 -0.38
CA LEU A 153 3.91 -7.48 -0.25
C LEU A 153 4.14 -6.07 -0.79
N ILE A 154 5.28 -5.45 -0.48
CA ILE A 154 5.63 -4.12 -1.00
C ILE A 154 5.67 -4.14 -2.54
N GLY A 155 6.22 -5.19 -3.14
CA GLY A 155 6.23 -5.35 -4.59
C GLY A 155 4.83 -5.57 -5.19
N LEU A 156 4.04 -6.43 -4.59
CA LEU A 156 2.68 -6.75 -5.05
C LEU A 156 1.71 -5.57 -4.93
N HIS A 157 1.93 -4.67 -3.96
CA HIS A 157 1.06 -3.52 -3.71
C HIS A 157 1.04 -2.48 -4.84
N LYS A 158 2.04 -2.47 -5.73
CA LYS A 158 2.13 -1.53 -6.86
C LYS A 158 0.94 -1.60 -7.80
N LYS A 159 0.53 -2.81 -8.20
CA LYS A 159 -0.57 -3.01 -9.17
C LYS A 159 -1.92 -2.51 -8.65
N PRO A 160 -2.37 -2.87 -7.44
CA PRO A 160 -3.59 -2.33 -6.86
C PRO A 160 -3.59 -0.80 -6.76
N LEU A 161 -2.48 -0.20 -6.32
CA LEU A 161 -2.37 1.27 -6.21
C LEU A 161 -2.50 1.97 -7.56
N ARG A 162 -1.85 1.43 -8.59
CA ARG A 162 -1.99 1.97 -9.95
C ARG A 162 -3.43 1.91 -10.44
N ARG A 163 -4.08 0.74 -10.34
CA ARG A 163 -5.47 0.56 -10.75
C ARG A 163 -6.42 1.51 -10.02
N LEU A 164 -6.23 1.65 -8.71
CA LEU A 164 -7.02 2.59 -7.91
C LEU A 164 -6.83 4.04 -8.39
N MET A 165 -5.59 4.48 -8.62
CA MET A 165 -5.32 5.83 -9.09
C MET A 165 -5.88 6.06 -10.50
N GLU A 166 -5.72 5.10 -11.40
CA GLU A 166 -6.26 5.16 -12.76
C GLU A 166 -7.79 5.24 -12.76
N SER A 167 -8.48 4.51 -11.87
CA SER A 167 -9.95 4.62 -11.73
C SER A 167 -10.38 6.00 -11.18
N ILE A 168 -9.68 6.53 -10.19
CA ILE A 168 -9.97 7.87 -9.64
C ILE A 168 -9.77 8.94 -10.72
N ILE A 169 -8.70 8.87 -11.50
CA ILE A 169 -8.43 9.80 -12.60
C ILE A 169 -9.56 9.73 -13.64
N ALA A 170 -9.99 8.53 -14.01
CA ALA A 170 -11.07 8.34 -14.98
C ALA A 170 -12.43 8.90 -14.47
N GLU A 171 -12.75 8.67 -13.19
CA GLU A 171 -13.97 9.25 -12.56
C GLU A 171 -13.94 10.79 -12.58
N VAL A 172 -12.79 11.37 -12.23
CA VAL A 172 -12.63 12.84 -12.22
C VAL A 172 -12.68 13.42 -13.62
N ASP A 173 -12.08 12.76 -14.62
CA ASP A 173 -12.14 13.19 -16.02
C ASP A 173 -13.59 13.21 -16.53
N ALA A 174 -14.35 12.15 -16.26
CA ALA A 174 -15.77 12.09 -16.61
C ALA A 174 -16.59 13.19 -15.93
N GLY A 175 -16.39 13.44 -14.64
CA GLY A 175 -17.06 14.49 -13.87
C GLY A 175 -16.69 15.91 -14.32
N SER A 176 -15.48 16.11 -14.82
CA SER A 176 -14.99 17.40 -15.31
C SER A 176 -15.66 17.83 -16.62
N MET A 177 -16.18 16.88 -17.39
CA MET A 177 -16.93 17.14 -18.64
C MET A 177 -18.40 17.51 -18.40
N THR A 178 -18.99 17.03 -17.30
CA THR A 178 -20.42 17.25 -16.98
C THR A 178 -20.66 18.59 -16.29
N SER A 179 -19.64 19.28 -15.84
CA SER A 179 -19.72 20.58 -15.13
C SER A 179 -19.56 21.81 -16.04
N ARG A 180 -19.58 21.62 -17.36
CA ARG A 180 -19.67 22.68 -18.38
C ARG A 180 -21.10 22.87 -18.84
#